data_72df1f405d5ec597c57c918d54a61469
#
_entry.id   72df1f405d5ec597c57c918d54a61469
#
_cell.length_a   1.000
_cell.length_b   1.000
_cell.length_c   1.000
_cell.angle_alpha   90.00
_cell.angle_beta   90.00
_cell.angle_gamma   90.00
#
_symmetry.space_group_name_H-M   'P 1'
#
loop_
_entity.id
_entity.type
_entity.pdbx_description
1 polymer ?
#
loop_
_entity_poly.entity_id
_entity_poly.type
_entity_poly.pdbx_seq_one_letter_code
_entity_poly.pdbx_strand_id
1 'polypeptide(L)'
;MANQFNILQLFENAFGTRVPETRFEIPQADSRTLKSSIGSPLYGEDIYGREFFMPITITYTPKGASAGLDYHVPFAVVSISCRKVIVETPLVERTGTVKELVSADDYDLNIKGIIVRPDNNWPDKEIMQLEELFTVNKSIVIRSALTDIFLKGDYEHHIVIKRINLPANPGVEHAKPFELESVSDAIFTLDVE
;
A
#
# COMPACT_ATOMS: atom_id res chain seq x y z
N MET A 1 31.46 -0.49 -14.25
CA MET A 1 31.28 -0.14 -12.82
C MET A 1 29.82 -0.40 -12.49
N ALA A 2 29.53 -1.31 -11.58
CA ALA A 2 28.16 -1.56 -11.17
C ALA A 2 27.66 -0.36 -10.36
N ASN A 3 26.66 0.34 -10.86
CA ASN A 3 25.99 1.40 -10.09
C ASN A 3 25.29 0.75 -8.88
N GLN A 4 25.85 0.95 -7.70
CA GLN A 4 25.18 0.57 -6.46
C GLN A 4 23.99 1.50 -6.25
N PHE A 5 22.80 0.94 -6.40
CA PHE A 5 21.55 1.64 -6.26
C PHE A 5 21.11 1.63 -4.80
N ASN A 6 21.01 2.78 -4.16
CA ASN A 6 20.52 2.88 -2.79
C ASN A 6 19.02 3.25 -2.82
N ILE A 7 18.16 2.24 -2.73
CA ILE A 7 16.69 2.39 -2.71
C ILE A 7 16.23 3.26 -1.53
N LEU A 8 16.91 3.17 -0.37
CA LEU A 8 16.57 3.96 0.81
C LEU A 8 16.76 5.46 0.55
N GLN A 9 17.87 5.81 -0.12
CA GLN A 9 18.17 7.20 -0.46
C GLN A 9 17.19 7.76 -1.50
N LEU A 10 16.75 6.93 -2.44
CA LEU A 10 15.70 7.31 -3.38
C LEU A 10 14.36 7.55 -2.69
N PHE A 11 14.03 6.71 -1.74
CA PHE A 11 12.80 6.84 -0.97
C PHE A 11 12.80 8.13 -0.12
N GLU A 12 13.93 8.42 0.54
CA GLU A 12 14.12 9.65 1.30
C GLU A 12 14.00 10.90 0.41
N ASN A 13 14.64 10.88 -0.76
CA ASN A 13 14.60 11.99 -1.71
C ASN A 13 13.17 12.20 -2.29
N ALA A 14 12.43 11.13 -2.51
CA ALA A 14 11.10 11.20 -3.11
C ALA A 14 10.01 11.64 -2.12
N PHE A 15 10.09 11.19 -0.89
CA PHE A 15 9.02 11.33 0.10
C PHE A 15 9.38 12.16 1.32
N GLY A 16 10.62 12.63 1.44
CA GLY A 16 11.09 13.43 2.57
C GLY A 16 11.12 12.70 3.91
N THR A 17 10.95 11.38 3.89
CA THR A 17 10.94 10.55 5.09
C THR A 17 12.36 10.05 5.34
N ARG A 18 12.98 10.52 6.42
CA ARG A 18 14.31 10.07 6.81
C ARG A 18 14.25 8.63 7.32
N VAL A 19 14.88 7.72 6.60
CA VAL A 19 15.03 6.34 7.06
C VAL A 19 16.18 6.32 8.07
N PRO A 20 15.96 5.81 9.31
CA PRO A 20 17.03 5.74 10.30
C PRO A 20 18.18 4.87 9.77
N GLU A 21 19.39 5.40 9.83
CA GLU A 21 20.63 4.68 9.43
C GLU A 21 20.99 3.54 10.38
N THR A 22 20.39 3.48 11.55
CA THR A 22 20.60 2.41 12.53
C THR A 22 20.00 1.12 12.01
N ARG A 23 20.83 0.26 11.45
CA ARG A 23 20.55 -1.17 11.39
C ARG A 23 20.36 -1.63 12.82
N PHE A 24 19.14 -1.89 13.23
CA PHE A 24 18.90 -2.77 14.34
C PHE A 24 19.38 -4.15 13.90
N GLU A 25 20.53 -4.59 14.40
CA GLU A 25 20.87 -6.00 14.34
C GLU A 25 19.86 -6.74 15.21
N ILE A 26 18.75 -7.12 14.62
CA ILE A 26 17.88 -8.12 15.20
C ILE A 26 18.74 -9.38 15.24
N PRO A 27 19.00 -9.97 16.43
CA PRO A 27 19.70 -11.25 16.49
C PRO A 27 19.02 -12.17 15.49
N GLN A 28 19.78 -12.75 14.58
CA GLN A 28 19.28 -13.62 13.51
C GLN A 28 18.62 -14.87 14.11
N ALA A 29 17.40 -14.74 14.60
CA ALA A 29 16.44 -15.81 14.46
C ALA A 29 16.20 -15.85 12.95
N ASP A 30 16.49 -16.98 12.32
CA ASP A 30 16.37 -17.21 10.88
C ASP A 30 15.20 -16.40 10.32
N SER A 31 15.49 -15.27 9.65
CA SER A 31 14.50 -14.33 9.14
C SER A 31 13.54 -14.99 8.13
N ARG A 32 13.93 -16.14 7.60
CA ARG A 32 13.14 -17.00 6.72
C ARG A 32 12.02 -17.77 7.42
N THR A 33 11.95 -17.76 8.75
CA THR A 33 10.90 -18.46 9.53
C THR A 33 9.78 -17.54 10.02
N LEU A 34 9.87 -16.23 9.83
CA LEU A 34 8.77 -15.31 10.12
C LEU A 34 7.64 -15.56 9.12
N LYS A 35 6.68 -16.38 9.52
CA LYS A 35 5.43 -16.60 8.76
C LYS A 35 4.36 -15.72 9.35
N SER A 36 3.67 -14.99 8.50
CA SER A 36 2.39 -14.41 8.88
C SER A 36 1.41 -15.54 9.20
N SER A 37 0.71 -15.46 10.32
CA SER A 37 -0.42 -16.36 10.62
C SER A 37 -1.66 -16.04 9.78
N ILE A 38 -1.62 -14.99 8.97
CA ILE A 38 -2.73 -14.38 8.27
C ILE A 38 -2.38 -14.30 6.79
N GLY A 39 -2.61 -15.34 6.03
CA GLY A 39 -2.72 -15.41 4.57
C GLY A 39 -1.51 -14.94 3.74
N SER A 40 -1.24 -13.66 3.65
CA SER A 40 -0.20 -13.12 2.76
C SER A 40 1.23 -13.33 3.25
N PRO A 41 2.18 -13.58 2.34
CA PRO A 41 3.59 -13.79 2.71
C PRO A 41 4.22 -12.51 3.26
N LEU A 42 5.16 -12.66 4.21
CA LEU A 42 5.95 -11.55 4.74
C LEU A 42 7.13 -11.15 3.83
N TYR A 43 7.58 -12.08 2.99
CA TYR A 43 8.67 -11.88 2.05
C TYR A 43 8.23 -12.25 0.65
N GLY A 44 8.66 -11.47 -0.32
CA GLY A 44 8.46 -11.71 -1.74
C GLY A 44 9.77 -11.54 -2.50
N GLU A 45 9.79 -12.02 -3.73
CA GLU A 45 10.87 -11.79 -4.67
C GLU A 45 10.33 -11.02 -5.87
N ASP A 46 11.10 -10.05 -6.35
CA ASP A 46 10.78 -9.38 -7.60
C ASP A 46 11.20 -10.22 -8.82
N ILE A 47 10.86 -9.75 -10.02
CA ILE A 47 11.22 -10.40 -11.29
C ILE A 47 12.73 -10.57 -11.50
N TYR A 48 13.55 -9.93 -10.68
CA TYR A 48 15.01 -9.98 -10.72
C TYR A 48 15.60 -10.82 -9.57
N GLY A 49 14.75 -11.51 -8.79
CA GLY A 49 15.17 -12.35 -7.66
C GLY A 49 15.63 -11.57 -6.42
N ARG A 50 15.24 -10.29 -6.30
CA ARG A 50 15.55 -9.50 -5.11
C ARG A 50 14.46 -9.66 -4.07
N GLU A 51 14.86 -10.07 -2.86
CA GLU A 51 13.92 -10.20 -1.74
C GLU A 51 13.47 -8.82 -1.23
N PHE A 52 12.19 -8.69 -0.93
CA PHE A 52 11.62 -7.51 -0.28
C PHE A 52 10.60 -7.90 0.78
N PHE A 53 10.44 -7.03 1.78
CA PHE A 53 9.57 -7.26 2.93
C PHE A 53 8.17 -6.73 2.67
N MET A 54 7.15 -7.50 3.11
CA MET A 54 5.73 -7.17 2.98
C MET A 54 5.29 -6.87 1.53
N PRO A 55 5.32 -7.88 0.65
CA PRO A 55 4.86 -7.71 -0.72
C PRO A 55 3.41 -7.21 -0.77
N ILE A 56 3.15 -6.32 -1.71
CA ILE A 56 1.81 -5.82 -1.99
C ILE A 56 1.40 -6.33 -3.36
N THR A 57 0.28 -7.02 -3.41
CA THR A 57 -0.34 -7.47 -4.66
C THR A 57 -1.67 -6.77 -4.83
N ILE A 58 -1.87 -6.16 -5.99
CA ILE A 58 -3.12 -5.52 -6.38
C ILE A 58 -3.72 -6.32 -7.52
N THR A 59 -4.92 -6.86 -7.31
CA THR A 59 -5.67 -7.57 -8.33
C THR A 59 -6.73 -6.65 -8.90
N TYR A 60 -6.70 -6.42 -10.20
CA TYR A 60 -7.66 -5.59 -10.91
C TYR A 60 -8.05 -6.20 -12.25
N THR A 61 -9.20 -5.79 -12.78
CA THR A 61 -9.65 -6.23 -14.11
C THR A 61 -9.47 -5.09 -15.10
N PRO A 62 -8.54 -5.19 -16.06
CA PRO A 62 -8.34 -4.17 -17.09
C PRO A 62 -9.60 -3.94 -17.92
N LYS A 63 -9.72 -2.77 -18.51
CA LYS A 63 -10.84 -2.41 -19.38
C LYS A 63 -10.87 -3.34 -20.60
N GLY A 64 -11.97 -4.09 -20.74
CA GLY A 64 -12.17 -5.05 -21.85
C GLY A 64 -11.61 -6.45 -21.60
N ALA A 65 -11.00 -6.71 -20.45
CA ALA A 65 -10.58 -8.04 -20.05
C ALA A 65 -11.68 -8.75 -19.24
N SER A 66 -11.74 -10.08 -19.37
CA SER A 66 -12.66 -10.93 -18.60
C SER A 66 -12.01 -11.55 -17.35
N ALA A 67 -10.68 -11.49 -17.25
CA ALA A 67 -9.92 -12.05 -16.15
C ALA A 67 -9.20 -10.94 -15.38
N GLY A 68 -9.07 -11.10 -14.06
CA GLY A 68 -8.23 -10.23 -13.23
C GLY A 68 -6.75 -10.41 -13.52
N LEU A 69 -6.00 -9.33 -13.40
CA LEU A 69 -4.55 -9.30 -13.45
C LEU A 69 -3.99 -8.96 -12.07
N ASP A 70 -2.95 -9.68 -11.68
CA ASP A 70 -2.21 -9.40 -10.45
C ASP A 70 -1.03 -8.47 -10.77
N TYR A 71 -1.04 -7.30 -10.15
CA TYR A 71 0.07 -6.36 -10.19
C TYR A 71 0.84 -6.45 -8.87
N HIS A 72 2.03 -7.01 -8.93
CA HIS A 72 2.95 -7.03 -7.79
C HIS A 72 3.67 -5.71 -7.70
N VAL A 73 3.41 -4.96 -6.62
CA VAL A 73 3.99 -3.64 -6.40
C VAL A 73 5.38 -3.80 -5.79
N PRO A 74 6.46 -3.59 -6.56
CA PRO A 74 7.81 -3.78 -6.03
C PRO A 74 8.19 -2.64 -5.09
N PHE A 75 8.97 -2.96 -4.04
CA PHE A 75 9.55 -1.98 -3.11
C PHE A 75 8.55 -0.93 -2.60
N ALA A 76 7.35 -1.38 -2.28
CA ALA A 76 6.32 -0.52 -1.75
C ALA A 76 6.07 -0.78 -0.27
N VAL A 77 5.65 0.27 0.41
CA VAL A 77 5.17 0.23 1.79
C VAL A 77 3.74 0.74 1.83
N VAL A 78 2.91 0.13 2.67
CA VAL A 78 1.54 0.57 2.89
C VAL A 78 1.41 1.11 4.31
N SER A 79 0.78 2.26 4.44
CA SER A 79 0.28 2.79 5.70
C SER A 79 -1.24 2.76 5.71
N ILE A 80 -1.83 2.39 6.83
CA ILE A 80 -3.27 2.30 7.02
C ILE A 80 -3.64 3.19 8.18
N SER A 81 -4.64 4.02 8.00
CA SER A 81 -5.24 4.83 9.05
C SER A 81 -6.75 4.63 9.09
N CYS A 82 -7.30 4.70 10.29
CA CYS A 82 -8.73 4.54 10.52
C CYS A 82 -9.17 5.52 11.59
N ARG A 83 -10.34 6.08 11.42
CA ARG A 83 -10.94 7.05 12.31
C ARG A 83 -12.30 6.58 12.79
N LYS A 84 -12.61 6.86 14.04
CA LYS A 84 -13.97 6.69 14.57
C LYS A 84 -14.71 8.01 14.57
N VAL A 85 -15.95 7.98 14.14
CA VAL A 85 -16.85 9.12 14.24
C VAL A 85 -17.44 9.13 15.64
N ILE A 86 -17.03 10.11 16.45
CA ILE A 86 -17.42 10.25 17.85
C ILE A 86 -18.11 11.60 18.03
N VAL A 87 -19.29 11.59 18.60
CA VAL A 87 -20.00 12.82 19.06
C VAL A 87 -19.61 13.06 20.50
N GLU A 88 -19.11 14.27 20.78
CA GLU A 88 -18.73 14.70 22.12
C GLU A 88 -19.73 15.76 22.61
N THR A 89 -20.41 15.45 23.74
CA THR A 89 -21.36 16.40 24.36
C THR A 89 -20.80 16.87 25.69
N PRO A 90 -20.53 18.18 25.86
CA PRO A 90 -20.09 18.73 27.13
C PRO A 90 -21.21 18.61 28.20
N LEU A 91 -20.84 18.24 29.40
CA LEU A 91 -21.76 18.20 30.53
C LEU A 91 -21.75 19.54 31.28
N VAL A 92 -22.94 20.04 31.59
CA VAL A 92 -23.10 21.28 32.39
C VAL A 92 -22.62 21.02 33.81
N GLU A 93 -21.77 21.93 34.34
CA GLU A 93 -21.18 21.87 35.69
C GLU A 93 -20.32 20.66 36.02
N ARG A 94 -19.84 19.92 35.02
CA ARG A 94 -18.91 18.79 35.18
C ARG A 94 -17.69 18.94 34.27
N THR A 95 -16.58 18.44 34.74
CA THR A 95 -15.37 18.32 33.91
C THR A 95 -15.48 17.08 33.00
N GLY A 96 -15.28 17.29 31.70
CA GLY A 96 -15.29 16.24 30.68
C GLY A 96 -16.50 16.28 29.75
N THR A 97 -16.49 15.36 28.79
CA THR A 97 -17.52 15.20 27.77
C THR A 97 -18.06 13.78 27.78
N VAL A 98 -19.34 13.63 27.47
CA VAL A 98 -19.89 12.31 27.10
C VAL A 98 -19.49 12.04 25.66
N LYS A 99 -18.97 10.83 25.40
CA LYS A 99 -18.52 10.40 24.07
C LYS A 99 -19.43 9.30 23.57
N GLU A 100 -20.10 9.57 22.48
CA GLU A 100 -20.97 8.62 21.79
C GLU A 100 -20.30 8.18 20.49
N LEU A 101 -20.07 6.87 20.36
CA LEU A 101 -19.53 6.29 19.13
C LEU A 101 -20.67 6.14 18.12
N VAL A 102 -20.59 6.84 16.99
CA VAL A 102 -21.57 6.77 15.91
C VAL A 102 -21.21 5.63 14.95
N SER A 103 -19.98 5.65 14.40
CA SER A 103 -19.51 4.63 13.45
C SER A 103 -17.98 4.58 13.42
N ALA A 104 -17.44 3.56 12.78
CA ALA A 104 -16.08 3.61 12.23
C ALA A 104 -16.14 4.20 10.83
N ASP A 105 -15.14 5.00 10.48
CA ASP A 105 -14.95 5.52 9.13
C ASP A 105 -14.23 4.46 8.27
N ASP A 106 -14.19 4.66 6.96
CA ASP A 106 -13.40 3.81 6.08
C ASP A 106 -11.92 3.86 6.42
N TYR A 107 -11.18 2.83 6.01
CA TYR A 107 -9.74 2.82 6.13
C TYR A 107 -9.12 3.65 5.02
N ASP A 108 -8.33 4.65 5.38
CA ASP A 108 -7.47 5.36 4.43
C ASP A 108 -6.16 4.59 4.28
N LEU A 109 -5.80 4.24 3.05
CA LEU A 109 -4.57 3.55 2.71
C LEU A 109 -3.69 4.46 1.87
N ASN A 110 -2.41 4.55 2.25
CA ASN A 110 -1.41 5.23 1.47
C ASN A 110 -0.29 4.24 1.13
N ILE A 111 -0.09 3.99 -0.16
CA ILE A 111 0.90 3.08 -0.71
C ILE A 111 1.99 3.91 -1.38
N LYS A 112 3.21 3.81 -0.87
CA LYS A 112 4.37 4.50 -1.44
C LYS A 112 5.36 3.47 -1.93
N GLY A 113 5.85 3.65 -3.15
CA GLY A 113 6.79 2.72 -3.73
C GLY A 113 7.72 3.37 -4.74
N ILE A 114 8.67 2.59 -5.19
CA ILE A 114 9.61 2.99 -6.23
C ILE A 114 9.68 1.89 -7.27
N ILE A 115 9.33 2.24 -8.49
CA ILE A 115 9.56 1.40 -9.66
C ILE A 115 11.02 1.54 -10.06
N VAL A 116 11.74 0.42 -10.15
CA VAL A 116 13.17 0.40 -10.49
C VAL A 116 13.41 -0.63 -11.58
N ARG A 117 14.05 -0.21 -12.68
CA ARG A 117 14.52 -1.12 -13.72
C ARG A 117 16.04 -1.27 -13.66
N PRO A 118 16.55 -2.52 -13.65
CA PRO A 118 17.99 -2.78 -13.60
C PRO A 118 18.68 -2.60 -14.95
N ASP A 119 17.92 -2.55 -16.05
CA ASP A 119 18.42 -2.39 -17.43
C ASP A 119 18.75 -0.94 -17.81
N ASN A 120 18.75 -0.01 -16.86
CA ASN A 120 18.96 1.42 -17.03
C ASN A 120 17.97 2.10 -18.02
N ASN A 121 16.89 1.43 -18.38
CA ASN A 121 15.85 2.02 -19.21
C ASN A 121 14.78 2.70 -18.35
N TRP A 122 14.10 3.67 -18.93
CA TRP A 122 12.94 4.30 -18.31
C TRP A 122 11.81 3.27 -18.11
N PRO A 123 11.14 3.23 -16.93
CA PRO A 123 10.11 2.26 -16.59
C PRO A 123 8.73 2.62 -17.17
N ASP A 124 8.66 2.81 -18.49
CA ASP A 124 7.45 3.22 -19.21
C ASP A 124 6.30 2.23 -19.06
N LYS A 125 6.58 0.93 -19.20
CA LYS A 125 5.56 -0.13 -19.10
C LYS A 125 4.94 -0.22 -17.70
N GLU A 126 5.76 -0.14 -16.69
CA GLU A 126 5.34 -0.19 -15.30
C GLU A 126 4.53 1.07 -14.90
N ILE A 127 4.91 2.23 -15.46
CA ILE A 127 4.14 3.47 -15.28
C ILE A 127 2.80 3.39 -16.00
N MET A 128 2.75 2.82 -17.21
CA MET A 128 1.50 2.59 -17.95
C MET A 128 0.57 1.64 -17.19
N GLN A 129 1.10 0.60 -16.54
CA GLN A 129 0.31 -0.29 -15.68
C GLN A 129 -0.29 0.45 -14.47
N LEU A 130 0.46 1.36 -13.86
CA LEU A 130 -0.07 2.21 -12.79
C LEU A 130 -1.18 3.16 -13.28
N GLU A 131 -1.03 3.71 -14.48
CA GLU A 131 -2.05 4.55 -15.10
C GLU A 131 -3.30 3.74 -15.43
N GLU A 132 -3.13 2.54 -15.97
CA GLU A 132 -4.23 1.62 -16.23
C GLU A 132 -4.98 1.25 -14.94
N LEU A 133 -4.24 0.94 -13.88
CA LEU A 133 -4.80 0.67 -12.55
C LEU A 133 -5.64 1.84 -12.03
N PHE A 134 -5.18 3.07 -12.22
CA PHE A 134 -5.91 4.27 -11.81
C PHE A 134 -7.17 4.52 -12.64
N THR A 135 -7.16 4.15 -13.92
CA THR A 135 -8.32 4.37 -14.82
C THR A 135 -9.43 3.33 -14.67
N VAL A 136 -9.23 2.29 -13.86
CA VAL A 136 -10.26 1.29 -13.56
C VAL A 136 -11.34 1.91 -12.66
N ASN A 137 -12.58 2.00 -13.19
CA ASN A 137 -13.75 2.54 -12.46
C ASN A 137 -14.45 1.45 -11.63
N LYS A 138 -13.70 0.60 -10.95
CA LYS A 138 -14.21 -0.46 -10.08
C LYS A 138 -13.33 -0.56 -8.85
N SER A 139 -13.86 -1.11 -7.78
CA SER A 139 -13.04 -1.51 -6.65
C SER A 139 -12.04 -2.59 -7.07
N ILE A 140 -10.87 -2.53 -6.48
CA ILE A 140 -9.75 -3.42 -6.74
C ILE A 140 -9.39 -4.14 -5.45
N VAL A 141 -8.82 -5.33 -5.56
CA VAL A 141 -8.43 -6.13 -4.40
C VAL A 141 -6.97 -5.89 -4.08
N ILE A 142 -6.67 -5.55 -2.82
CA ILE A 142 -5.29 -5.40 -2.31
C ILE A 142 -4.98 -6.51 -1.32
N ARG A 143 -3.81 -7.10 -1.46
CA ARG A 143 -3.29 -8.12 -0.55
C ARG A 143 -1.90 -7.78 -0.08
N SER A 144 -1.72 -7.75 1.23
CA SER A 144 -0.42 -7.71 1.92
C SER A 144 -0.62 -8.19 3.34
N ALA A 145 0.45 -8.54 4.04
CA ALA A 145 0.35 -8.98 5.43
C ALA A 145 -0.32 -7.95 6.35
N LEU A 146 -0.20 -6.65 6.06
CA LEU A 146 -0.84 -5.59 6.83
C LEU A 146 -2.32 -5.43 6.43
N THR A 147 -2.64 -5.41 5.15
CA THR A 147 -4.02 -5.25 4.68
C THR A 147 -4.90 -6.45 5.06
N ASP A 148 -4.32 -7.65 5.11
CA ASP A 148 -5.04 -8.86 5.54
C ASP A 148 -5.49 -8.80 7.01
N ILE A 149 -4.88 -7.96 7.83
CA ILE A 149 -5.29 -7.75 9.23
C ILE A 149 -6.50 -6.80 9.30
N PHE A 150 -6.47 -5.71 8.55
CA PHE A 150 -7.44 -4.62 8.66
C PHE A 150 -8.62 -4.74 7.70
N LEU A 151 -8.41 -5.21 6.49
CA LEU A 151 -9.42 -5.29 5.43
C LEU A 151 -10.04 -6.70 5.31
N LYS A 152 -10.46 -7.27 6.42
CA LYS A 152 -11.15 -8.55 6.46
C LYS A 152 -12.64 -8.37 6.79
N GLY A 153 -13.44 -9.39 6.54
CA GLY A 153 -14.88 -9.33 6.75
C GLY A 153 -15.57 -8.53 5.65
N ASP A 154 -16.32 -7.52 6.01
CA ASP A 154 -17.17 -6.75 5.10
C ASP A 154 -16.42 -6.02 3.98
N TYR A 155 -15.13 -5.76 4.17
CA TYR A 155 -14.29 -5.10 3.15
C TYR A 155 -13.74 -6.04 2.08
N GLU A 156 -13.64 -7.35 2.37
CA GLU A 156 -13.10 -8.38 1.45
C GLU A 156 -11.84 -7.94 0.68
N HIS A 157 -10.99 -7.11 1.32
CA HIS A 157 -9.78 -6.51 0.74
C HIS A 157 -10.01 -5.54 -0.44
N HIS A 158 -11.24 -5.07 -0.63
CA HIS A 158 -11.56 -4.11 -1.67
C HIS A 158 -11.14 -2.69 -1.28
N ILE A 159 -10.57 -1.99 -2.26
CA ILE A 159 -10.19 -0.59 -2.14
C ILE A 159 -10.55 0.18 -3.42
N VAL A 160 -10.71 1.49 -3.28
CA VAL A 160 -10.85 2.42 -4.38
C VAL A 160 -9.69 3.40 -4.36
N ILE A 161 -8.99 3.54 -5.47
CA ILE A 161 -7.91 4.52 -5.61
C ILE A 161 -8.51 5.91 -5.82
N LYS A 162 -8.18 6.84 -4.93
CA LYS A 162 -8.61 8.25 -5.01
C LYS A 162 -7.63 9.10 -5.79
N ARG A 163 -6.35 8.82 -5.64
CA ARG A 163 -5.28 9.65 -6.18
C ARG A 163 -4.04 8.85 -6.48
N ILE A 164 -3.39 9.20 -7.58
CA ILE A 164 -2.03 8.80 -7.91
C ILE A 164 -1.14 10.03 -7.96
N ASN A 165 0.04 9.95 -7.36
CA ASN A 165 1.06 10.97 -7.39
C ASN A 165 2.39 10.36 -7.80
N LEU A 166 3.06 10.99 -8.77
CA LEU A 166 4.35 10.57 -9.28
C LEU A 166 5.35 11.70 -8.98
N PRO A 167 5.94 11.75 -7.78
CA PRO A 167 6.82 12.84 -7.40
C PRO A 167 8.04 12.95 -8.33
N ALA A 168 8.55 14.17 -8.48
CA ALA A 168 9.75 14.42 -9.27
C ALA A 168 10.97 13.78 -8.57
N ASN A 169 11.80 13.10 -9.36
CA ASN A 169 13.06 12.53 -8.89
C ASN A 169 14.19 12.97 -9.84
N PRO A 170 14.83 14.13 -9.60
CA PRO A 170 15.85 14.65 -10.48
C PRO A 170 17.10 13.76 -10.48
N GLY A 171 17.67 13.55 -11.67
CA GLY A 171 18.95 12.85 -11.84
C GLY A 171 18.90 11.33 -11.83
N VAL A 172 17.70 10.71 -11.86
CA VAL A 172 17.55 9.25 -11.91
C VAL A 172 16.64 8.86 -13.05
N GLU A 173 17.19 8.21 -14.08
CA GLU A 173 16.47 7.88 -15.32
C GLU A 173 15.72 6.54 -15.26
N HIS A 174 16.19 5.59 -14.45
CA HIS A 174 15.71 4.21 -14.42
C HIS A 174 14.85 3.88 -13.18
N ALA A 175 14.47 4.89 -12.42
CA ALA A 175 13.60 4.73 -11.28
C ALA A 175 12.56 5.84 -11.19
N LYS A 176 11.33 5.47 -10.83
CA LYS A 176 10.24 6.40 -10.63
C LYS A 176 9.51 6.11 -9.32
N PRO A 177 9.53 7.04 -8.36
CA PRO A 177 8.69 6.93 -7.16
C PRO A 177 7.23 7.17 -7.53
N PHE A 178 6.34 6.55 -6.77
CA PHE A 178 4.90 6.74 -6.88
C PHE A 178 4.24 6.69 -5.50
N GLU A 179 3.09 7.30 -5.41
CA GLU A 179 2.22 7.28 -4.23
C GLU A 179 0.78 7.09 -4.68
N LEU A 180 0.08 6.12 -4.07
CA LEU A 180 -1.32 5.84 -4.29
C LEU A 180 -2.08 6.11 -3.00
N GLU A 181 -3.03 7.02 -3.06
CA GLU A 181 -4.00 7.25 -1.99
C GLU A 181 -5.27 6.49 -2.32
N SER A 182 -5.71 5.64 -1.42
CA SER A 182 -6.88 4.80 -1.59
C SER A 182 -7.71 4.71 -0.31
N VAL A 183 -8.90 4.22 -0.44
CA VAL A 183 -9.84 4.03 0.68
C VAL A 183 -10.44 2.64 0.58
N SER A 184 -10.74 2.04 1.72
CA SER A 184 -11.45 0.76 1.75
C SER A 184 -12.85 0.91 1.16
N ASP A 185 -13.31 -0.15 0.51
CA ASP A 185 -14.65 -0.25 -0.08
C ASP A 185 -15.38 -1.41 0.55
N ALA A 186 -16.36 -1.11 1.41
CA ALA A 186 -17.18 -2.14 2.03
C ALA A 186 -18.29 -2.58 1.06
N ILE A 187 -18.35 -3.86 0.75
CA ILE A 187 -19.38 -4.42 -0.11
C ILE A 187 -20.62 -4.65 0.76
N PHE A 188 -21.62 -3.80 0.59
CA PHE A 188 -22.93 -3.97 1.20
C PHE A 188 -23.82 -4.83 0.30
N THR A 189 -24.05 -6.07 0.68
CA THR A 189 -25.12 -6.89 0.12
C THR A 189 -26.40 -6.62 0.89
N LEU A 190 -27.38 -6.00 0.24
CA LEU A 190 -28.73 -5.91 0.79
C LEU A 190 -29.41 -7.28 0.57
N ASP A 191 -29.43 -8.12 1.59
CA ASP A 191 -30.32 -9.26 1.64
C ASP A 191 -31.75 -8.74 1.86
N VAL A 192 -32.55 -8.76 0.81
CA VAL A 192 -34.00 -8.48 0.91
C VAL A 192 -34.65 -9.79 1.33
N GLU A 193 -35.03 -9.90 2.63
CA GLU A 193 -35.91 -10.93 3.14
C GLU A 193 -37.31 -10.81 2.56
#